data_782b25c5d35f4677356d6c6691a86190
#
_entry.id   782b25c5d35f4677356d6c6691a86190
#
_cell.length_a   1.000
_cell.length_b   1.000
_cell.length_c   1.000
_cell.angle_alpha   90.00
_cell.angle_beta   90.00
_cell.angle_gamma   90.00
#
_symmetry.space_group_name_H-M   'P 1'
#
loop_
_entity.id
_entity.type
_entity.pdbx_description
1 polymer ?
#
loop_
_entity_poly.entity_id
_entity_poly.type
_entity_poly.pdbx_seq_one_letter_code
_entity_poly.pdbx_strand_id
1 'polypeptide(L)'
;MTALMTALVPLANRAKEHSMQVVGVVVTYNRADVLGRSLDILAHQSRPLDHLIVVDNGNDPAVKTLLENAGATANNGTGMAVTYMPSQHNLGGAGGFALGMLHALALGADWVWCADDDGHPDGPDVLRTLLDCVKRYHLDQVSPVVCTIDAPDTLAFPLRRGLVWRRTRDELFDDDDPQHQNMLLPGIASLMNGALFSAHCLDTIGVPDLRLFMRGDEVELHRRLERSGLKFGTCLATAYLHPNGADEFKPILGGRMHAQYPDSPAKRYYTYRNRGFLMAMPGKRSLLLQEYARFTWFFLVQQRDLAGFREWRRLRKLGRAEKLYRMP
;
A
#
# COMPACT_ATOMS: atom_id res chain seq x y z
N MET A 1 37.81 -42.34 -2.55
CA MET A 1 38.07 -40.91 -2.26
C MET A 1 38.22 -40.20 -3.59
N THR A 2 37.17 -39.68 -4.13
CA THR A 2 37.16 -38.96 -5.42
C THR A 2 36.71 -37.52 -5.13
N ALA A 3 37.63 -36.61 -5.33
CA ALA A 3 37.47 -35.18 -5.04
C ALA A 3 36.47 -34.54 -6.02
N LEU A 4 35.39 -33.96 -5.51
CA LEU A 4 34.57 -33.00 -6.24
C LEU A 4 35.35 -31.70 -6.33
N MET A 5 35.98 -31.43 -7.46
CA MET A 5 36.43 -30.10 -7.83
C MET A 5 35.22 -29.33 -8.37
N THR A 6 34.63 -28.52 -7.51
CA THR A 6 33.65 -27.50 -7.92
C THR A 6 34.39 -26.43 -8.70
N ALA A 7 34.17 -26.34 -10.00
CA ALA A 7 34.68 -25.25 -10.83
C ALA A 7 33.98 -23.95 -10.41
N LEU A 8 34.72 -23.08 -9.77
CA LEU A 8 34.36 -21.67 -9.61
C LEU A 8 34.38 -21.02 -11.00
N VAL A 9 33.18 -20.79 -11.54
CA VAL A 9 33.03 -19.96 -12.73
C VAL A 9 33.44 -18.54 -12.34
N PRO A 10 34.40 -17.91 -13.05
CA PRO A 10 34.77 -16.53 -12.76
C PRO A 10 33.56 -15.62 -13.02
N LEU A 11 33.21 -14.80 -12.07
CA LEU A 11 32.34 -13.63 -12.23
C LEU A 11 33.05 -12.63 -13.16
N ALA A 12 33.08 -12.94 -14.46
CA ALA A 12 33.59 -12.04 -15.47
C ALA A 12 32.60 -10.93 -15.70
N ASN A 13 32.96 -9.71 -15.30
CA ASN A 13 32.59 -8.41 -15.83
C ASN A 13 31.38 -8.44 -16.81
N ARG A 14 30.19 -8.22 -16.29
CA ARG A 14 29.09 -7.61 -17.01
C ARG A 14 28.85 -6.21 -16.41
N ALA A 15 29.67 -5.26 -16.76
CA ALA A 15 29.25 -3.88 -16.90
C ALA A 15 28.35 -3.81 -18.15
N LYS A 16 27.20 -4.48 -18.12
CA LYS A 16 26.04 -4.05 -18.89
C LYS A 16 25.61 -2.75 -18.24
N GLU A 17 25.42 -1.69 -19.02
CA GLU A 17 24.61 -0.55 -18.59
C GLU A 17 23.37 -1.16 -17.92
N HIS A 18 23.32 -1.07 -16.59
CA HIS A 18 22.25 -1.67 -15.81
C HIS A 18 21.03 -0.77 -16.05
N SER A 19 20.19 -1.15 -17.01
CA SER A 19 18.93 -0.45 -17.19
C SER A 19 18.12 -0.65 -15.91
N MET A 20 17.75 0.44 -15.27
CA MET A 20 16.95 0.45 -14.04
C MET A 20 15.71 -0.45 -14.17
N GLN A 21 15.63 -1.48 -13.34
CA GLN A 21 14.55 -2.46 -13.33
C GLN A 21 13.42 -2.06 -12.40
N VAL A 22 12.21 -1.91 -12.94
CA VAL A 22 10.99 -1.62 -12.18
C VAL A 22 10.05 -2.82 -12.23
N VAL A 23 9.80 -3.42 -11.07
CA VAL A 23 8.91 -4.56 -10.93
C VAL A 23 7.60 -4.12 -10.29
N GLY A 24 6.47 -4.38 -10.96
CA GLY A 24 5.13 -4.16 -10.41
C GLY A 24 4.74 -5.32 -9.47
N VAL A 25 4.04 -5.01 -8.39
CA VAL A 25 3.43 -6.00 -7.49
C VAL A 25 1.96 -5.67 -7.32
N VAL A 26 1.09 -6.58 -7.71
CA VAL A 26 -0.36 -6.50 -7.52
C VAL A 26 -0.82 -7.64 -6.63
N VAL A 27 -1.68 -7.34 -5.66
CA VAL A 27 -2.28 -8.34 -4.77
C VAL A 27 -3.78 -8.39 -5.00
N THR A 28 -4.32 -9.59 -5.23
CA THR A 28 -5.76 -9.79 -5.45
C THR A 28 -6.33 -10.90 -4.57
N TYR A 29 -7.64 -10.85 -4.34
CA TYR A 29 -8.38 -11.88 -3.63
C TYR A 29 -9.81 -12.01 -4.16
N ASN A 30 -10.08 -13.02 -5.01
CA ASN A 30 -11.39 -13.32 -5.59
C ASN A 30 -12.04 -12.12 -6.34
N ARG A 31 -11.26 -11.39 -7.14
CA ARG A 31 -11.66 -10.16 -7.85
C ARG A 31 -11.10 -10.09 -9.27
N ALA A 32 -11.16 -11.19 -10.00
CA ALA A 32 -10.62 -11.27 -11.37
C ALA A 32 -11.21 -10.22 -12.33
N ASP A 33 -12.49 -9.86 -12.15
CA ASP A 33 -13.22 -8.87 -12.93
C ASP A 33 -12.64 -7.45 -12.78
N VAL A 34 -12.32 -7.07 -11.55
CA VAL A 34 -11.74 -5.74 -11.25
C VAL A 34 -10.26 -5.69 -11.62
N LEU A 35 -9.53 -6.77 -11.30
CA LEU A 35 -8.11 -6.93 -11.59
C LEU A 35 -7.78 -6.71 -13.09
N GLY A 36 -8.62 -7.21 -14.00
CA GLY A 36 -8.38 -7.11 -15.44
C GLY A 36 -8.22 -5.66 -15.90
N ARG A 37 -9.06 -4.75 -15.41
CA ARG A 37 -8.97 -3.32 -15.72
C ARG A 37 -7.70 -2.70 -15.16
N SER A 38 -7.34 -3.04 -13.94
CA SER A 38 -6.13 -2.54 -13.28
C SER A 38 -4.87 -2.97 -14.03
N LEU A 39 -4.80 -4.23 -14.44
CA LEU A 39 -3.68 -4.79 -15.19
C LEU A 39 -3.51 -4.13 -16.56
N ASP A 40 -4.62 -3.88 -17.27
CA ASP A 40 -4.57 -3.21 -18.57
C ASP A 40 -3.94 -1.81 -18.46
N ILE A 41 -4.35 -1.02 -17.49
CA ILE A 41 -3.79 0.33 -17.25
C ILE A 41 -2.32 0.27 -16.82
N LEU A 42 -1.93 -0.71 -16.01
CA LEU A 42 -0.54 -0.92 -15.60
C LEU A 42 0.35 -1.34 -16.78
N ALA A 43 -0.16 -2.16 -17.68
CA ALA A 43 0.57 -2.60 -18.88
C ALA A 43 0.82 -1.47 -19.90
N HIS A 44 -0.04 -0.44 -19.90
CA HIS A 44 0.02 0.66 -20.87
C HIS A 44 0.69 1.94 -20.32
N GLN A 45 1.55 1.82 -19.32
CA GLN A 45 2.33 2.95 -18.83
C GLN A 45 3.38 3.39 -19.87
N SER A 46 3.59 4.69 -20.05
CA SER A 46 4.59 5.27 -20.99
C SER A 46 6.03 4.92 -20.61
N ARG A 47 6.31 4.64 -19.33
CA ARG A 47 7.46 3.87 -18.84
C ARG A 47 6.95 2.47 -18.53
N PRO A 48 7.15 1.47 -19.40
CA PRO A 48 6.68 0.12 -19.14
C PRO A 48 7.31 -0.49 -17.90
N LEU A 49 6.58 -1.36 -17.21
CA LEU A 49 7.16 -2.25 -16.21
C LEU A 49 8.09 -3.26 -16.89
N ASP A 50 9.21 -3.59 -16.26
CA ASP A 50 10.10 -4.64 -16.73
C ASP A 50 9.57 -6.03 -16.36
N HIS A 51 8.83 -6.12 -15.24
CA HIS A 51 8.19 -7.32 -14.77
C HIS A 51 6.94 -7.00 -13.93
N LEU A 52 5.94 -7.86 -13.98
CA LEU A 52 4.76 -7.76 -13.11
C LEU A 52 4.59 -9.06 -12.33
N ILE A 53 4.41 -8.92 -11.01
CA ILE A 53 4.10 -10.02 -10.09
C ILE A 53 2.65 -9.87 -9.66
N VAL A 54 1.83 -10.89 -9.87
CA VAL A 54 0.44 -10.94 -9.39
C VAL A 54 0.35 -11.99 -8.30
N VAL A 55 0.15 -11.56 -7.06
CA VAL A 55 -0.08 -12.42 -5.90
C VAL A 55 -1.58 -12.64 -5.74
N ASP A 56 -2.03 -13.85 -6.01
CA ASP A 56 -3.43 -14.25 -5.89
C ASP A 56 -3.68 -14.97 -4.57
N ASN A 57 -4.20 -14.25 -3.60
CA ASN A 57 -4.55 -14.77 -2.28
C ASN A 57 -5.78 -15.69 -2.27
N GLY A 58 -6.52 -15.74 -3.37
CA GLY A 58 -7.71 -16.59 -3.53
C GLY A 58 -7.42 -17.91 -4.26
N ASN A 59 -6.26 -18.01 -4.93
CA ASN A 59 -5.97 -19.10 -5.86
C ASN A 59 -7.12 -19.30 -6.86
N ASP A 60 -7.62 -18.19 -7.42
CA ASP A 60 -8.80 -18.14 -8.29
C ASP A 60 -8.42 -18.54 -9.73
N PRO A 61 -9.00 -19.62 -10.29
CA PRO A 61 -8.76 -20.01 -11.69
C PRO A 61 -9.05 -18.89 -12.70
N ALA A 62 -9.99 -17.99 -12.40
CA ALA A 62 -10.30 -16.85 -13.26
C ALA A 62 -9.14 -15.84 -13.35
N VAL A 63 -8.41 -15.63 -12.28
CA VAL A 63 -7.19 -14.80 -12.28
C VAL A 63 -6.12 -15.42 -13.16
N LYS A 64 -5.91 -16.74 -13.04
CA LYS A 64 -4.96 -17.47 -13.88
C LYS A 64 -5.30 -17.33 -15.37
N THR A 65 -6.56 -17.58 -15.73
CA THR A 65 -7.05 -17.45 -17.12
C THR A 65 -6.90 -16.04 -17.65
N LEU A 66 -7.19 -15.03 -16.82
CA LEU A 66 -7.01 -13.62 -17.16
C LEU A 66 -5.56 -13.31 -17.53
N LEU A 67 -4.61 -13.79 -16.72
CA LEU A 67 -3.17 -13.56 -16.93
C LEU A 67 -2.62 -14.33 -18.14
N GLU A 68 -3.08 -15.55 -18.38
CA GLU A 68 -2.74 -16.32 -19.58
C GLU A 68 -3.18 -15.60 -20.85
N ASN A 69 -4.41 -15.05 -20.86
CA ASN A 69 -4.92 -14.26 -21.98
C ASN A 69 -4.16 -12.94 -22.17
N ALA A 70 -3.85 -12.24 -21.08
CA ALA A 70 -3.04 -11.02 -21.11
C ALA A 70 -1.59 -11.29 -21.57
N GLY A 71 -0.99 -12.40 -21.13
CA GLY A 71 0.33 -12.86 -21.57
C GLY A 71 0.37 -13.21 -23.06
N ALA A 72 -0.69 -13.80 -23.60
CA ALA A 72 -0.83 -14.05 -25.02
C ALA A 72 -0.91 -12.75 -25.85
N THR A 73 -1.51 -11.69 -25.30
CA THR A 73 -1.56 -10.34 -25.90
C THR A 73 -0.26 -9.58 -25.69
N ALA A 74 0.43 -9.76 -24.56
CA ALA A 74 1.72 -9.10 -24.28
C ALA A 74 2.85 -9.58 -25.20
N ASN A 75 2.80 -10.83 -25.70
CA ASN A 75 3.67 -11.29 -26.77
C ASN A 75 3.49 -10.52 -28.10
N ASN A 76 2.46 -9.70 -28.21
CA ASN A 76 2.20 -8.81 -29.34
C ASN A 76 2.83 -7.40 -29.22
N GLY A 77 3.79 -7.15 -28.31
CA GLY A 77 4.59 -5.90 -28.37
C GLY A 77 4.96 -5.21 -27.07
N THR A 78 4.40 -5.55 -25.90
CA THR A 78 4.75 -4.83 -24.63
C THR A 78 5.99 -5.40 -23.95
N GLY A 79 6.40 -6.64 -24.25
CA GLY A 79 7.62 -7.27 -23.69
C GLY A 79 7.64 -7.46 -22.17
N MET A 80 6.55 -7.14 -21.46
CA MET A 80 6.45 -7.24 -20.00
C MET A 80 6.33 -8.71 -19.56
N ALA A 81 7.28 -9.18 -18.76
CA ALA A 81 7.20 -10.51 -18.15
C ALA A 81 6.19 -10.48 -16.98
N VAL A 82 5.42 -11.58 -16.82
CA VAL A 82 4.43 -11.72 -15.73
C VAL A 82 4.71 -12.97 -14.91
N THR A 83 4.77 -12.84 -13.60
CA THR A 83 4.80 -13.96 -12.64
C THR A 83 3.48 -14.04 -11.91
N TYR A 84 2.79 -15.17 -12.05
CA TYR A 84 1.59 -15.50 -11.28
C TYR A 84 1.96 -16.31 -10.03
N MET A 85 1.54 -15.82 -8.87
CA MET A 85 1.82 -16.43 -7.57
C MET A 85 0.52 -16.77 -6.83
N PRO A 86 -0.10 -17.94 -7.11
CA PRO A 86 -1.28 -18.39 -6.39
C PRO A 86 -0.92 -18.81 -4.96
N SER A 87 -1.65 -18.30 -3.98
CA SER A 87 -1.47 -18.68 -2.58
C SER A 87 -2.52 -19.70 -2.16
N GLN A 88 -2.10 -20.81 -1.54
CA GLN A 88 -3.00 -21.82 -0.98
C GLN A 88 -3.79 -21.32 0.24
N HIS A 89 -3.35 -20.22 0.83
CA HIS A 89 -4.00 -19.60 1.98
C HIS A 89 -4.12 -18.08 1.74
N ASN A 90 -5.23 -17.50 2.13
CA ASN A 90 -5.36 -16.05 2.12
C ASN A 90 -4.35 -15.43 3.10
N LEU A 91 -3.37 -14.72 2.56
CA LEU A 91 -2.32 -14.04 3.34
C LEU A 91 -2.75 -12.63 3.80
N GLY A 92 -3.90 -12.15 3.31
CA GLY A 92 -4.32 -10.75 3.44
C GLY A 92 -3.47 -9.81 2.59
N GLY A 93 -3.80 -8.53 2.59
CA GLY A 93 -3.02 -7.51 1.88
C GLY A 93 -1.57 -7.46 2.37
N ALA A 94 -1.38 -7.44 3.69
CA ALA A 94 -0.04 -7.41 4.30
C ALA A 94 0.87 -8.56 3.82
N GLY A 95 0.36 -9.79 3.89
CA GLY A 95 1.15 -10.97 3.49
C GLY A 95 1.33 -11.08 1.97
N GLY A 96 0.32 -10.67 1.19
CA GLY A 96 0.40 -10.65 -0.27
C GLY A 96 1.47 -9.66 -0.77
N PHE A 97 1.43 -8.42 -0.29
CA PHE A 97 2.47 -7.44 -0.62
C PHE A 97 3.85 -7.86 -0.13
N ALA A 98 3.96 -8.41 1.10
CA ALA A 98 5.24 -8.90 1.61
C ALA A 98 5.84 -9.98 0.69
N LEU A 99 5.04 -10.95 0.24
CA LEU A 99 5.46 -12.01 -0.66
C LEU A 99 5.89 -11.45 -2.02
N GLY A 100 5.08 -10.56 -2.62
CA GLY A 100 5.38 -9.95 -3.91
C GLY A 100 6.63 -9.07 -3.88
N MET A 101 6.79 -8.23 -2.85
CA MET A 101 7.97 -7.38 -2.66
C MET A 101 9.26 -8.20 -2.51
N LEU A 102 9.24 -9.26 -1.70
CA LEU A 102 10.39 -10.16 -1.53
C LEU A 102 10.74 -10.86 -2.84
N HIS A 103 9.74 -11.27 -3.61
CA HIS A 103 9.97 -11.89 -4.92
C HIS A 103 10.55 -10.89 -5.92
N ALA A 104 10.05 -9.64 -5.93
CA ALA A 104 10.59 -8.57 -6.75
C ALA A 104 12.08 -8.31 -6.46
N LEU A 105 12.46 -8.23 -5.18
CA LEU A 105 13.86 -8.10 -4.78
C LEU A 105 14.70 -9.31 -5.24
N ALA A 106 14.16 -10.53 -5.12
CA ALA A 106 14.85 -11.74 -5.61
C ALA A 106 15.04 -11.77 -7.12
N LEU A 107 14.19 -11.09 -7.90
CA LEU A 107 14.35 -10.88 -9.34
C LEU A 107 15.37 -9.79 -9.69
N GLY A 108 15.89 -9.04 -8.70
CA GLY A 108 16.84 -7.95 -8.90
C GLY A 108 16.20 -6.62 -9.23
N ALA A 109 14.98 -6.36 -8.75
CA ALA A 109 14.33 -5.07 -8.91
C ALA A 109 15.15 -3.93 -8.27
N ASP A 110 15.38 -2.83 -9.00
CA ASP A 110 15.87 -1.58 -8.44
C ASP A 110 14.73 -0.82 -7.74
N TRP A 111 13.52 -0.94 -8.30
CA TRP A 111 12.29 -0.33 -7.81
C TRP A 111 11.13 -1.31 -7.83
N VAL A 112 10.32 -1.27 -6.77
CA VAL A 112 9.09 -2.05 -6.64
C VAL A 112 7.89 -1.12 -6.62
N TRP A 113 6.98 -1.27 -7.58
CA TRP A 113 5.76 -0.48 -7.70
C TRP A 113 4.54 -1.27 -7.22
N CYS A 114 3.97 -0.88 -6.09
CA CYS A 114 2.86 -1.58 -5.45
C CYS A 114 1.51 -1.01 -5.88
N ALA A 115 0.60 -1.86 -6.29
CA ALA A 115 -0.75 -1.50 -6.70
C ALA A 115 -1.79 -2.46 -6.11
N ASP A 116 -2.95 -1.94 -5.72
CA ASP A 116 -4.10 -2.75 -5.31
C ASP A 116 -4.91 -3.21 -6.53
N ASP A 117 -5.68 -4.28 -6.39
CA ASP A 117 -6.46 -4.86 -7.50
C ASP A 117 -7.67 -3.99 -7.91
N ASP A 118 -8.18 -3.16 -7.00
CA ASP A 118 -9.35 -2.29 -7.21
C ASP A 118 -8.99 -0.81 -7.46
N GLY A 119 -7.71 -0.48 -7.50
CA GLY A 119 -7.21 0.83 -7.88
C GLY A 119 -6.39 0.79 -9.18
N HIS A 120 -6.10 1.95 -9.74
CA HIS A 120 -5.27 2.06 -10.94
C HIS A 120 -4.61 3.44 -11.07
N PRO A 121 -3.50 3.55 -11.82
CA PRO A 121 -2.90 4.84 -12.17
C PRO A 121 -3.88 5.78 -12.89
N ASP A 122 -3.77 7.08 -12.62
CA ASP A 122 -4.51 8.14 -13.30
C ASP A 122 -3.78 8.51 -14.62
N GLY A 123 -3.91 7.64 -15.61
CA GLY A 123 -3.30 7.78 -16.93
C GLY A 123 -1.96 7.06 -17.13
N PRO A 124 -1.38 7.19 -18.33
CA PRO A 124 -0.24 6.37 -18.75
C PRO A 124 1.12 6.87 -18.21
N ASP A 125 1.18 8.07 -17.66
CA ASP A 125 2.45 8.71 -17.31
C ASP A 125 2.80 8.63 -15.82
N VAL A 126 2.00 7.93 -15.03
CA VAL A 126 2.14 7.90 -13.55
C VAL A 126 3.50 7.36 -13.13
N LEU A 127 3.90 6.20 -13.63
CA LEU A 127 5.19 5.60 -13.27
C LEU A 127 6.38 6.49 -13.69
N ARG A 128 6.34 7.06 -14.89
CA ARG A 128 7.37 7.99 -15.36
C ARG A 128 7.47 9.21 -14.45
N THR A 129 6.34 9.82 -14.11
CA THR A 129 6.28 11.00 -13.23
C THR A 129 6.82 10.70 -11.83
N LEU A 130 6.51 9.51 -11.27
CA LEU A 130 7.07 9.08 -9.98
C LEU A 130 8.59 8.92 -10.04
N LEU A 131 9.12 8.31 -11.10
CA LEU A 131 10.57 8.14 -11.29
C LEU A 131 11.29 9.48 -11.47
N ASP A 132 10.67 10.44 -12.16
CA ASP A 132 11.22 11.80 -12.31
C ASP A 132 11.18 12.54 -10.97
N CYS A 133 10.14 12.36 -10.17
CA CYS A 133 10.05 12.89 -8.80
C CYS A 133 11.16 12.30 -7.91
N VAL A 134 11.39 10.97 -7.97
CA VAL A 134 12.50 10.31 -7.28
C VAL A 134 13.84 10.96 -7.62
N LYS A 135 14.14 11.14 -8.89
CA LYS A 135 15.40 11.76 -9.34
C LYS A 135 15.52 13.20 -8.87
N ARG A 136 14.45 14.00 -9.01
CA ARG A 136 14.44 15.42 -8.66
C ARG A 136 14.68 15.66 -7.17
N TYR A 137 14.07 14.86 -6.29
CA TYR A 137 14.09 15.05 -4.84
C TYR A 137 14.99 14.04 -4.10
N HIS A 138 15.65 13.13 -4.82
CA HIS A 138 16.52 12.07 -4.26
C HIS A 138 15.80 11.23 -3.22
N LEU A 139 14.65 10.65 -3.61
CA LEU A 139 13.79 9.87 -2.71
C LEU A 139 14.13 8.39 -2.76
N ASP A 140 13.93 7.72 -1.63
CA ASP A 140 14.00 6.25 -1.48
C ASP A 140 12.61 5.61 -1.64
N GLN A 141 11.54 6.37 -1.38
CA GLN A 141 10.15 5.98 -1.59
C GLN A 141 9.35 7.19 -2.08
N VAL A 142 8.41 6.96 -3.00
CA VAL A 142 7.46 7.98 -3.46
C VAL A 142 6.08 7.36 -3.68
N SER A 143 5.04 8.09 -3.29
CA SER A 143 3.65 7.73 -3.57
C SER A 143 3.01 8.76 -4.49
N PRO A 144 2.05 8.40 -5.35
CA PRO A 144 1.16 9.37 -5.99
C PRO A 144 0.14 9.91 -4.99
N VAL A 145 -0.60 10.94 -5.35
CA VAL A 145 -1.81 11.34 -4.63
C VAL A 145 -2.87 10.27 -4.84
N VAL A 146 -3.52 9.79 -3.79
CA VAL A 146 -4.59 8.79 -3.91
C VAL A 146 -5.95 9.49 -3.94
N CYS A 147 -6.62 9.41 -5.09
CA CYS A 147 -7.89 10.07 -5.36
C CYS A 147 -9.03 9.06 -5.57
N THR A 148 -10.26 9.51 -5.51
CA THR A 148 -11.42 8.65 -5.78
C THR A 148 -11.60 8.45 -7.28
N ILE A 149 -12.04 7.25 -7.69
CA ILE A 149 -12.33 6.92 -9.10
C ILE A 149 -13.41 7.84 -9.66
N ASP A 150 -14.48 8.08 -8.87
CA ASP A 150 -15.65 8.84 -9.31
C ASP A 150 -15.45 10.36 -9.29
N ALA A 151 -14.43 10.84 -8.55
CA ALA A 151 -14.10 12.25 -8.44
C ALA A 151 -12.57 12.43 -8.28
N PRO A 152 -11.79 12.42 -9.37
CA PRO A 152 -10.33 12.40 -9.35
C PRO A 152 -9.64 13.59 -8.65
N ASP A 153 -10.38 14.68 -8.43
CA ASP A 153 -9.89 15.82 -7.65
C ASP A 153 -10.09 15.65 -6.14
N THR A 154 -10.85 14.63 -5.71
CA THR A 154 -11.14 14.35 -4.31
C THR A 154 -10.24 13.22 -3.80
N LEU A 155 -9.64 13.40 -2.63
CA LEU A 155 -8.80 12.38 -2.01
C LEU A 155 -9.64 11.17 -1.58
N ALA A 156 -9.22 9.96 -1.95
CA ALA A 156 -9.86 8.72 -1.49
C ALA A 156 -9.70 8.54 0.03
N PHE A 157 -8.63 9.09 0.59
CA PHE A 157 -8.35 9.13 2.02
C PHE A 157 -7.98 10.56 2.43
N PRO A 158 -8.86 11.27 3.16
CA PRO A 158 -8.57 12.63 3.61
C PRO A 158 -7.27 12.69 4.41
N LEU A 159 -6.40 13.63 4.07
CA LEU A 159 -5.11 13.84 4.70
C LEU A 159 -5.19 14.89 5.80
N ARG A 160 -4.58 14.61 6.94
CA ARG A 160 -4.45 15.60 8.01
C ARG A 160 -3.07 16.24 7.96
N ARG A 161 -3.03 17.55 7.72
CA ARG A 161 -1.81 18.36 7.78
C ARG A 161 -1.92 19.34 8.95
N GLY A 162 -1.17 19.11 10.01
CA GLY A 162 -1.33 19.86 11.25
C GLY A 162 -2.72 19.65 11.89
N LEU A 163 -3.51 20.70 12.02
CA LEU A 163 -4.88 20.65 12.54
C LEU A 163 -5.94 20.61 11.44
N VAL A 164 -5.56 20.79 10.18
CA VAL A 164 -6.47 20.92 9.04
C VAL A 164 -6.58 19.60 8.29
N TRP A 165 -7.81 19.23 7.91
CA TRP A 165 -8.08 18.13 7.00
C TRP A 165 -8.08 18.64 5.57
N ARG A 166 -7.30 18.00 4.70
CA ARG A 166 -7.27 18.20 3.27
C ARG A 166 -8.09 17.10 2.60
N ARG A 167 -8.96 17.48 1.67
CA ARG A 167 -9.93 16.58 1.01
C ARG A 167 -9.80 16.57 -0.50
N THR A 168 -9.15 17.57 -1.08
CA THR A 168 -8.93 17.72 -2.51
C THR A 168 -7.45 17.79 -2.84
N ARG A 169 -7.11 17.56 -4.11
CA ARG A 169 -5.72 17.65 -4.59
C ARG A 169 -5.16 19.07 -4.40
N ASP A 170 -5.92 20.08 -4.76
CA ASP A 170 -5.48 21.48 -4.68
C ASP A 170 -5.16 21.89 -3.23
N GLU A 171 -5.89 21.37 -2.27
CA GLU A 171 -5.62 21.63 -0.85
C GLU A 171 -4.30 21.03 -0.34
N LEU A 172 -3.62 20.17 -1.12
CA LEU A 172 -2.33 19.60 -0.76
C LEU A 172 -1.16 20.53 -1.02
N PHE A 173 -1.33 21.50 -1.92
CA PHE A 173 -0.31 22.51 -2.18
C PHE A 173 -0.21 23.52 -1.04
N ASP A 174 0.94 24.13 -0.87
CA ASP A 174 1.16 25.17 0.12
C ASP A 174 0.53 26.48 -0.35
N ASP A 175 -0.11 27.20 0.56
CA ASP A 175 -0.70 28.52 0.29
C ASP A 175 0.37 29.54 -0.15
N ASP A 176 1.65 29.30 0.21
CA ASP A 176 2.82 30.12 -0.16
C ASP A 176 3.43 29.73 -1.52
N ASP A 177 2.91 28.68 -2.18
CA ASP A 177 3.34 28.20 -3.51
C ASP A 177 2.19 28.30 -4.54
N PRO A 178 1.71 29.49 -4.89
CA PRO A 178 0.58 29.68 -5.80
C PRO A 178 0.86 29.22 -7.23
N GLN A 179 2.13 28.96 -7.58
CA GLN A 179 2.54 28.43 -8.88
C GLN A 179 2.75 26.91 -8.88
N HIS A 180 2.46 26.24 -7.76
CA HIS A 180 2.59 24.79 -7.60
C HIS A 180 3.99 24.28 -8.04
N GLN A 181 5.05 25.00 -7.70
CA GLN A 181 6.42 24.64 -8.09
C GLN A 181 6.97 23.49 -7.28
N ASN A 182 6.52 23.35 -6.02
CA ASN A 182 6.90 22.25 -5.17
C ASN A 182 5.92 21.07 -5.35
N MET A 183 6.34 20.08 -6.11
CA MET A 183 5.57 18.88 -6.40
C MET A 183 5.76 17.75 -5.39
N LEU A 184 6.36 17.99 -4.24
CA LEU A 184 6.58 17.00 -3.21
C LEU A 184 5.93 17.40 -1.88
N LEU A 185 5.11 16.52 -1.33
CA LEU A 185 4.65 16.56 0.06
C LEU A 185 5.52 15.60 0.90
N PRO A 186 6.56 16.08 1.60
CA PRO A 186 7.53 15.23 2.27
C PRO A 186 6.95 14.59 3.54
N GLY A 187 7.40 13.38 3.86
CA GLY A 187 7.06 12.69 5.11
C GLY A 187 5.63 12.13 5.17
N ILE A 188 4.90 12.17 4.07
CA ILE A 188 3.55 11.61 3.95
C ILE A 188 3.54 10.68 2.73
N ALA A 189 3.04 9.45 2.90
CA ALA A 189 2.98 8.47 1.82
C ALA A 189 1.80 7.52 2.03
N SER A 190 1.13 7.12 0.93
CA SER A 190 0.23 5.97 0.85
C SER A 190 1.01 4.81 0.25
N LEU A 191 1.22 3.73 1.00
CA LEU A 191 2.28 2.77 0.67
C LEU A 191 1.85 1.62 -0.25
N MET A 192 0.54 1.39 -0.46
CA MET A 192 0.06 0.27 -1.28
C MET A 192 -0.71 0.71 -2.53
N ASN A 193 -1.05 1.99 -2.63
CA ASN A 193 -1.84 2.55 -3.72
C ASN A 193 -0.94 3.31 -4.72
N GLY A 194 -0.28 2.56 -5.59
CA GLY A 194 0.62 3.13 -6.59
C GLY A 194 1.98 3.59 -6.04
N ALA A 195 2.38 3.14 -4.87
CA ALA A 195 3.64 3.53 -4.25
C ALA A 195 4.85 2.83 -4.87
N LEU A 196 5.93 3.57 -5.03
CA LEU A 196 7.20 3.12 -5.59
C LEU A 196 8.27 3.11 -4.50
N PHE A 197 8.91 1.96 -4.28
CA PHE A 197 9.97 1.75 -3.29
C PHE A 197 11.27 1.39 -4.00
N SER A 198 12.39 2.00 -3.60
CA SER A 198 13.70 1.50 -3.99
C SER A 198 14.00 0.17 -3.29
N ALA A 199 14.84 -0.67 -3.91
CA ALA A 199 15.36 -1.88 -3.24
C ALA A 199 16.04 -1.51 -1.92
N HIS A 200 16.83 -0.43 -1.89
CA HIS A 200 17.47 0.09 -0.67
C HIS A 200 16.45 0.45 0.42
N CYS A 201 15.31 1.03 0.04
CA CYS A 201 14.24 1.31 0.98
C CYS A 201 13.73 0.01 1.61
N LEU A 202 13.38 -0.98 0.80
CA LEU A 202 12.88 -2.27 1.28
C LEU A 202 13.92 -3.05 2.09
N ASP A 203 15.20 -2.99 1.74
CA ASP A 203 16.28 -3.57 2.53
C ASP A 203 16.40 -2.92 3.92
N THR A 204 16.12 -1.61 4.00
CA THR A 204 16.23 -0.85 5.24
C THR A 204 15.02 -1.04 6.15
N ILE A 205 13.81 -0.94 5.61
CA ILE A 205 12.58 -0.98 6.43
C ILE A 205 11.91 -2.34 6.43
N GLY A 206 12.30 -3.25 5.53
CA GLY A 206 11.63 -4.54 5.30
C GLY A 206 10.30 -4.39 4.58
N VAL A 207 9.56 -5.49 4.54
CA VAL A 207 8.24 -5.61 3.93
C VAL A 207 7.11 -5.49 4.97
N PRO A 208 5.82 -5.38 4.57
CA PRO A 208 4.70 -5.35 5.51
C PRO A 208 4.69 -6.52 6.50
N ASP A 209 4.27 -6.26 7.75
CA ASP A 209 4.15 -7.31 8.77
C ASP A 209 2.92 -8.19 8.47
N LEU A 210 3.15 -9.38 7.95
CA LEU A 210 2.12 -10.35 7.57
C LEU A 210 1.16 -10.72 8.73
N ARG A 211 1.58 -10.55 10.00
CA ARG A 211 0.75 -10.82 11.19
C ARG A 211 -0.44 -9.87 11.28
N LEU A 212 -0.34 -8.69 10.68
CA LEU A 212 -1.41 -7.70 10.65
C LEU A 212 -2.55 -8.13 9.71
N PHE A 213 -2.26 -8.91 8.68
CA PHE A 213 -3.19 -9.45 7.70
C PHE A 213 -3.79 -8.38 6.78
N MET A 214 -4.54 -7.44 7.31
CA MET A 214 -5.11 -6.26 6.66
C MET A 214 -5.34 -5.15 7.68
N ARG A 215 -5.38 -3.89 7.25
CA ARG A 215 -5.66 -2.72 8.10
C ARG A 215 -4.59 -2.44 9.15
N GLY A 216 -3.84 -1.41 8.93
CA GLY A 216 -2.81 -0.96 9.85
C GLY A 216 -1.41 -1.47 9.54
N ASP A 217 -1.26 -2.41 8.63
CA ASP A 217 0.00 -2.84 8.04
C ASP A 217 0.72 -1.68 7.33
N GLU A 218 -0.01 -0.89 6.56
CA GLU A 218 0.50 0.33 5.95
C GLU A 218 0.98 1.35 7.00
N VAL A 219 0.20 1.54 8.08
CA VAL A 219 0.58 2.45 9.17
C VAL A 219 1.83 1.95 9.91
N GLU A 220 1.99 0.65 10.06
CA GLU A 220 3.16 0.04 10.68
C GLU A 220 4.40 0.22 9.79
N LEU A 221 4.28 -0.06 8.50
CA LEU A 221 5.35 0.11 7.52
C LEU A 221 5.76 1.59 7.39
N HIS A 222 4.79 2.51 7.30
CA HIS A 222 5.03 3.95 7.27
C HIS A 222 5.81 4.41 8.51
N ARG A 223 5.48 3.88 9.69
CA ARG A 223 6.22 4.20 10.91
C ARG A 223 7.67 3.73 10.86
N ARG A 224 7.96 2.56 10.25
CA ARG A 224 9.36 2.13 10.02
C ARG A 224 10.06 3.08 9.05
N LEU A 225 9.37 3.49 8.00
CA LEU A 225 9.86 4.47 7.03
C LEU A 225 10.17 5.83 7.68
N GLU A 226 9.26 6.39 8.51
CA GLU A 226 9.49 7.63 9.28
C GLU A 226 10.75 7.57 10.16
N ARG A 227 11.12 6.39 10.65
CA ARG A 227 12.24 6.21 11.59
C ARG A 227 13.55 5.78 10.94
N SER A 228 13.53 5.47 9.66
CA SER A 228 14.69 4.96 8.92
C SER A 228 15.71 6.05 8.56
N GLY A 229 15.28 7.31 8.54
CA GLY A 229 16.09 8.42 8.00
C GLY A 229 16.07 8.52 6.48
N LEU A 230 15.36 7.63 5.78
CA LEU A 230 15.19 7.65 4.33
C LEU A 230 14.33 8.84 3.89
N LYS A 231 14.55 9.30 2.66
CA LYS A 231 13.77 10.38 2.06
C LYS A 231 12.56 9.81 1.35
N PHE A 232 11.36 10.29 1.73
CA PHE A 232 10.11 9.83 1.14
C PHE A 232 9.05 10.93 1.11
N GLY A 233 8.01 10.72 0.30
CA GLY A 233 6.89 11.65 0.23
C GLY A 233 5.86 11.30 -0.83
N THR A 234 4.87 12.19 -0.97
CA THR A 234 3.84 12.11 -2.00
C THR A 234 4.16 13.07 -3.14
N CYS A 235 4.23 12.55 -4.36
CA CYS A 235 4.35 13.33 -5.59
C CYS A 235 2.99 13.93 -5.94
N LEU A 236 2.88 15.26 -5.90
CA LEU A 236 1.64 15.98 -6.18
C LEU A 236 1.31 16.08 -7.68
N ALA A 237 2.32 15.81 -8.54
CA ALA A 237 2.17 15.90 -10.00
C ALA A 237 1.35 14.77 -10.61
N THR A 238 1.07 13.69 -9.87
CA THR A 238 0.38 12.51 -10.39
C THR A 238 -0.53 11.87 -9.36
N ALA A 239 -1.50 11.07 -9.81
CA ALA A 239 -2.47 10.43 -8.95
C ALA A 239 -2.60 8.93 -9.23
N TYR A 240 -3.15 8.24 -8.24
CA TYR A 240 -3.63 6.87 -8.30
C TYR A 240 -5.10 6.85 -7.89
N LEU A 241 -5.96 6.26 -8.69
CA LEU A 241 -7.40 6.23 -8.46
C LEU A 241 -7.78 4.97 -7.69
N HIS A 242 -8.58 5.15 -6.62
CA HIS A 242 -8.99 4.09 -5.71
C HIS A 242 -10.45 4.30 -5.29
N PRO A 243 -11.23 3.25 -5.00
CA PRO A 243 -12.57 3.40 -4.44
C PRO A 243 -12.58 4.24 -3.16
N ASN A 244 -13.67 4.98 -2.93
CA ASN A 244 -13.79 5.84 -1.75
C ASN A 244 -13.75 5.03 -0.44
N GLY A 245 -12.81 5.34 0.44
CA GLY A 245 -12.66 4.73 1.76
C GLY A 245 -13.26 5.55 2.92
N ALA A 246 -13.82 6.72 2.63
CA ALA A 246 -14.30 7.65 3.67
C ALA A 246 -15.52 7.14 4.45
N ASP A 247 -16.34 6.27 3.88
CA ASP A 247 -17.60 5.77 4.47
C ASP A 247 -17.39 4.99 5.79
N GLU A 248 -16.19 4.48 6.02
CA GLU A 248 -15.85 3.80 7.26
C GLU A 248 -15.66 4.76 8.45
N PHE A 249 -15.55 6.06 8.20
CA PHE A 249 -15.34 7.08 9.23
C PHE A 249 -16.66 7.71 9.63
N LYS A 250 -17.30 7.15 10.65
CA LYS A 250 -18.59 7.64 11.15
C LYS A 250 -18.40 8.91 12.00
N PRO A 251 -19.12 10.00 11.71
CA PRO A 251 -19.00 11.25 12.46
C PRO A 251 -19.51 11.09 13.89
N ILE A 252 -18.83 11.72 14.85
CA ILE A 252 -19.21 11.82 16.26
C ILE A 252 -19.07 13.27 16.73
N LEU A 253 -19.74 13.63 17.82
CA LEU A 253 -19.71 14.99 18.40
C LEU A 253 -20.03 16.07 17.35
N GLY A 254 -21.09 15.87 16.56
CA GLY A 254 -21.48 16.84 15.52
C GLY A 254 -20.46 16.98 14.40
N GLY A 255 -19.73 15.90 14.06
CA GLY A 255 -18.72 15.90 12.99
C GLY A 255 -17.33 16.41 13.38
N ARG A 256 -17.14 16.85 14.63
CA ARG A 256 -15.84 17.33 15.14
C ARG A 256 -14.80 16.23 15.23
N MET A 257 -15.23 14.98 15.36
CA MET A 257 -14.40 13.79 15.38
C MET A 257 -15.05 12.67 14.57
N HIS A 258 -14.28 11.64 14.22
CA HIS A 258 -14.78 10.46 13.49
C HIS A 258 -14.29 9.19 14.18
N ALA A 259 -15.16 8.19 14.28
CA ALA A 259 -14.83 6.84 14.71
C ALA A 259 -14.73 5.93 13.48
N GLN A 260 -13.61 5.24 13.31
CA GLN A 260 -13.47 4.26 12.25
C GLN A 260 -14.29 3.01 12.59
N TYR A 261 -15.36 2.79 11.84
CA TYR A 261 -16.30 1.70 12.03
C TYR A 261 -16.63 1.06 10.67
N PRO A 262 -15.77 0.15 10.18
CA PRO A 262 -16.03 -0.59 8.95
C PRO A 262 -17.32 -1.42 9.05
N ASP A 263 -18.09 -1.52 7.97
CA ASP A 263 -19.34 -2.29 7.97
C ASP A 263 -19.10 -3.81 8.00
N SER A 264 -17.98 -4.29 7.41
CA SER A 264 -17.59 -5.68 7.46
C SER A 264 -17.08 -6.10 8.85
N PRO A 265 -17.61 -7.18 9.46
CA PRO A 265 -17.11 -7.72 10.71
C PRO A 265 -15.61 -8.07 10.66
N ALA A 266 -15.14 -8.64 9.57
CA ALA A 266 -13.72 -8.98 9.39
C ALA A 266 -12.85 -7.71 9.38
N LYS A 267 -13.24 -6.68 8.61
CA LYS A 267 -12.52 -5.40 8.62
C LYS A 267 -12.51 -4.77 10.01
N ARG A 268 -13.65 -4.80 10.77
CA ARG A 268 -13.71 -4.31 12.16
C ARG A 268 -12.76 -5.06 13.08
N TYR A 269 -12.74 -6.40 12.99
CA TYR A 269 -11.86 -7.26 13.79
C TYR A 269 -10.41 -6.82 13.64
N TYR A 270 -9.91 -6.77 12.40
CA TYR A 270 -8.51 -6.40 12.13
C TYR A 270 -8.23 -4.94 12.48
N THR A 271 -9.12 -4.01 12.15
CA THR A 271 -8.97 -2.60 12.51
C THR A 271 -8.77 -2.43 14.01
N TYR A 272 -9.62 -3.02 14.85
CA TYR A 272 -9.54 -2.82 16.31
C TYR A 272 -8.37 -3.56 16.94
N ARG A 273 -8.10 -4.79 16.50
CA ARG A 273 -6.95 -5.57 16.96
C ARG A 273 -5.64 -4.85 16.61
N ASN A 274 -5.47 -4.46 15.37
CA ASN A 274 -4.23 -3.86 14.88
C ASN A 274 -4.03 -2.45 15.46
N ARG A 275 -5.08 -1.65 15.65
CA ARG A 275 -4.95 -0.39 16.39
C ARG A 275 -4.50 -0.60 17.82
N GLY A 276 -4.91 -1.69 18.47
CA GLY A 276 -4.40 -2.07 19.80
C GLY A 276 -2.88 -2.28 19.80
N PHE A 277 -2.36 -2.96 18.79
CA PHE A 277 -0.93 -3.18 18.57
C PHE A 277 -0.18 -1.87 18.26
N LEU A 278 -0.64 -1.13 17.25
CA LEU A 278 -0.01 0.13 16.81
C LEU A 278 0.08 1.18 17.93
N MET A 279 -0.97 1.33 18.72
CA MET A 279 -0.99 2.31 19.81
C MET A 279 -0.21 1.89 21.06
N ALA A 280 0.21 0.63 21.15
CA ALA A 280 1.15 0.18 22.17
C ALA A 280 2.61 0.57 21.85
N MET A 281 2.88 0.89 20.58
CA MET A 281 4.22 1.26 20.11
C MET A 281 4.67 2.62 20.68
N PRO A 282 5.98 2.83 20.87
CA PRO A 282 6.53 4.12 21.27
C PRO A 282 6.10 5.25 20.33
N GLY A 283 5.76 6.42 20.89
CA GLY A 283 5.33 7.61 20.15
C GLY A 283 3.83 7.68 19.82
N LYS A 284 3.09 6.57 19.89
CA LYS A 284 1.63 6.56 19.62
C LYS A 284 0.78 6.54 20.91
N ARG A 285 1.39 6.39 22.09
CA ARG A 285 0.66 6.30 23.37
C ARG A 285 -0.09 7.58 23.75
N SER A 286 0.38 8.74 23.30
CA SER A 286 -0.29 10.02 23.51
C SER A 286 -1.70 10.08 22.91
N LEU A 287 -1.97 9.27 21.89
CA LEU A 287 -3.28 9.19 21.25
C LEU A 287 -4.28 8.28 21.97
N LEU A 288 -3.83 7.53 23.00
CA LEU A 288 -4.67 6.55 23.69
C LEU A 288 -5.90 7.16 24.34
N LEU A 289 -5.74 8.28 25.06
CA LEU A 289 -6.85 8.93 25.74
C LEU A 289 -7.91 9.40 24.76
N GLN A 290 -7.49 10.04 23.68
CA GLN A 290 -8.38 10.48 22.60
C GLN A 290 -9.11 9.30 21.94
N GLU A 291 -8.42 8.20 21.73
CA GLU A 291 -8.99 6.97 21.17
C GLU A 291 -10.06 6.37 22.08
N TYR A 292 -9.77 6.27 23.39
CA TYR A 292 -10.76 5.77 24.36
C TYR A 292 -11.97 6.70 24.46
N ALA A 293 -11.76 8.01 24.52
CA ALA A 293 -12.86 8.99 24.56
C ALA A 293 -13.76 8.86 23.31
N ARG A 294 -13.14 8.76 22.12
CA ARG A 294 -13.81 8.61 20.82
C ARG A 294 -14.70 7.38 20.77
N PHE A 295 -14.16 6.20 21.07
CA PHE A 295 -14.90 4.95 20.94
C PHE A 295 -15.87 4.71 22.11
N THR A 296 -15.59 5.24 23.31
CA THR A 296 -16.57 5.25 24.41
C THR A 296 -17.79 6.08 24.01
N TRP A 297 -17.59 7.29 23.49
CA TRP A 297 -18.69 8.10 22.99
C TRP A 297 -19.45 7.40 21.87
N PHE A 298 -18.75 6.90 20.86
CA PHE A 298 -19.37 6.24 19.71
C PHE A 298 -20.25 5.09 20.12
N PHE A 299 -19.71 4.14 20.88
CA PHE A 299 -20.47 2.94 21.26
C PHE A 299 -21.52 3.18 22.33
N LEU A 300 -21.19 3.90 23.42
CA LEU A 300 -22.08 3.99 24.58
C LEU A 300 -23.08 5.13 24.48
N VAL A 301 -22.74 6.24 23.83
CA VAL A 301 -23.63 7.40 23.71
C VAL A 301 -24.38 7.39 22.38
N GLN A 302 -23.67 7.26 21.26
CA GLN A 302 -24.27 7.40 19.92
C GLN A 302 -24.96 6.11 19.47
N GLN A 303 -24.29 4.95 19.56
CA GLN A 303 -24.84 3.66 19.11
C GLN A 303 -25.64 2.94 20.19
N ARG A 304 -25.42 3.25 21.47
CA ARG A 304 -25.98 2.55 22.64
C ARG A 304 -25.70 1.05 22.61
N ASP A 305 -24.53 0.66 22.09
CA ASP A 305 -24.08 -0.72 21.88
C ASP A 305 -22.98 -1.10 22.88
N LEU A 306 -23.39 -1.65 24.01
CA LEU A 306 -22.47 -2.15 25.04
C LEU A 306 -21.71 -3.40 24.58
N ALA A 307 -22.31 -4.23 23.74
CA ALA A 307 -21.67 -5.43 23.20
C ALA A 307 -20.52 -5.06 22.27
N GLY A 308 -20.76 -4.15 21.32
CA GLY A 308 -19.72 -3.61 20.43
C GLY A 308 -18.59 -2.92 21.19
N PHE A 309 -18.91 -2.19 22.27
CA PHE A 309 -17.87 -1.58 23.12
C PHE A 309 -16.98 -2.63 23.81
N ARG A 310 -17.59 -3.71 24.35
CA ARG A 310 -16.85 -4.83 24.97
C ARG A 310 -15.96 -5.54 23.95
N GLU A 311 -16.48 -5.78 22.74
CA GLU A 311 -15.74 -6.40 21.65
C GLU A 311 -14.57 -5.52 21.20
N TRP A 312 -14.80 -4.23 20.98
CA TRP A 312 -13.73 -3.28 20.67
C TRP A 312 -12.61 -3.30 21.73
N ARG A 313 -12.96 -3.29 23.03
CA ARG A 313 -11.97 -3.37 24.11
C ARG A 313 -11.22 -4.69 24.11
N ARG A 314 -11.93 -5.81 23.87
CA ARG A 314 -11.35 -7.16 23.80
C ARG A 314 -10.30 -7.23 22.68
N LEU A 315 -10.66 -6.79 21.47
CA LEU A 315 -9.77 -6.81 20.31
C LEU A 315 -8.55 -5.93 20.51
N ARG A 316 -8.74 -4.74 21.06
CA ARG A 316 -7.61 -3.87 21.40
C ARG A 316 -6.67 -4.50 22.43
N LYS A 317 -7.20 -5.19 23.41
CA LYS A 317 -6.38 -5.92 24.40
C LYS A 317 -5.54 -7.02 23.73
N LEU A 318 -6.12 -7.75 22.78
CA LEU A 318 -5.38 -8.75 21.98
C LEU A 318 -4.22 -8.09 21.23
N GLY A 319 -4.49 -7.04 20.49
CA GLY A 319 -3.45 -6.33 19.74
C GLY A 319 -2.34 -5.79 20.64
N ARG A 320 -2.70 -5.14 21.76
CA ARG A 320 -1.72 -4.63 22.74
C ARG A 320 -0.84 -5.74 23.34
N ALA A 321 -1.38 -6.94 23.48
CA ALA A 321 -0.65 -8.11 23.96
C ALA A 321 0.05 -8.89 22.85
N GLU A 322 0.12 -8.32 21.62
CA GLU A 322 0.69 -8.92 20.41
C GLU A 322 0.07 -10.28 20.04
N LYS A 323 -1.14 -10.53 20.51
CA LYS A 323 -1.93 -11.71 20.14
C LYS A 323 -2.64 -11.45 18.81
N LEU A 324 -1.86 -11.49 17.73
CA LEU A 324 -2.29 -11.13 16.38
C LEU A 324 -2.93 -12.33 15.65
N TYR A 325 -3.82 -13.04 16.34
CA TYR A 325 -4.56 -14.17 15.75
C TYR A 325 -5.40 -13.72 14.56
N ARG A 326 -5.58 -14.60 13.60
CA ARG A 326 -6.58 -14.42 12.54
C ARG A 326 -7.98 -14.45 13.12
N MET A 327 -8.91 -13.82 12.44
CA MET A 327 -10.33 -13.91 12.78
C MET A 327 -10.75 -15.36 12.66
N PRO A 328 -11.43 -15.93 13.70
CA PRO A 328 -11.95 -17.29 13.66
C PRO A 328 -12.92 -17.53 12.51
#